data_dbb14d3f54d5ec03328adafd054763a8
#
_entry.id   dbb14d3f54d5ec03328adafd054763a8
#
_cell.length_a   1.000
_cell.length_b   1.000
_cell.length_c   1.000
_cell.angle_alpha   90.00
_cell.angle_beta   90.00
_cell.angle_gamma   90.00
#
_symmetry.space_group_name_H-M   'P 1'
#
loop_
_entity.id
_entity.type
_entity.pdbx_description
1 polymer ?
#
loop_
_entity_poly.entity_id
_entity_poly.type
_entity_poly.pdbx_seq_one_letter_code
_entity_poly.pdbx_strand_id
1 'polypeptide(L)'
;MRFWKGAWVLVVALVVTFGGCASSGMAPQSECLAPSRVDSWKTVAWLGAPAASATTLDARTESALEAALVEAAQRVGLRLASPPEADLLMAYRLATAQYADPRLAAGQSWGCWGRKAPDPAPRSYTEATLLVEMTERSSGEVVWRSRVQHTLTEEDRLDPKGLAQRAAEAVLAEWPGLPDL
;
A
#
# COMPACT_ATOMS: atom_id res chain seq x y z
N MET A 1 -24.84 -26.34 54.97
CA MET A 1 -23.55 -25.61 54.89
C MET A 1 -22.72 -26.22 53.77
N ARG A 2 -22.77 -25.75 52.57
CA ARG A 2 -21.87 -26.13 51.45
C ARG A 2 -22.39 -25.49 50.16
N PHE A 3 -22.16 -24.20 49.93
CA PHE A 3 -22.33 -23.56 48.62
C PHE A 3 -21.49 -22.28 48.62
N TRP A 4 -20.19 -22.39 48.31
CA TRP A 4 -19.39 -21.23 47.90
C TRP A 4 -18.02 -21.68 47.36
N LYS A 5 -18.01 -22.34 46.23
CA LYS A 5 -16.79 -22.67 45.45
C LYS A 5 -17.02 -22.67 43.95
N GLY A 6 -17.73 -21.70 43.41
CA GLY A 6 -18.03 -21.68 41.98
C GLY A 6 -17.88 -20.35 41.25
N ALA A 7 -17.42 -19.30 41.94
CA ALA A 7 -17.49 -17.94 41.38
C ALA A 7 -16.15 -17.32 40.95
N TRP A 8 -15.05 -18.06 40.95
CA TRP A 8 -13.71 -17.52 40.66
C TRP A 8 -13.06 -18.01 39.37
N VAL A 9 -13.76 -18.77 38.54
CA VAL A 9 -13.19 -19.37 37.31
C VAL A 9 -13.58 -18.57 36.04
N LEU A 10 -14.47 -17.58 36.12
CA LEU A 10 -15.02 -16.86 34.92
C LEU A 10 -14.42 -15.48 34.66
N VAL A 11 -13.40 -15.05 35.36
CA VAL A 11 -12.78 -13.70 35.18
C VAL A 11 -11.43 -13.75 34.44
N VAL A 12 -10.87 -14.91 34.14
CA VAL A 12 -9.52 -15.02 33.52
C VAL A 12 -9.55 -15.17 32.00
N ALA A 13 -10.70 -15.24 31.35
CA ALA A 13 -10.81 -15.55 29.92
C ALA A 13 -11.07 -14.34 28.99
N LEU A 14 -10.88 -13.09 29.43
CA LEU A 14 -11.12 -11.91 28.58
C LEU A 14 -9.91 -10.96 28.50
N VAL A 15 -8.71 -11.51 28.35
CA VAL A 15 -7.53 -10.76 27.91
C VAL A 15 -7.02 -11.42 26.64
N VAL A 16 -7.85 -11.43 25.59
CA VAL A 16 -7.43 -11.80 24.24
C VAL A 16 -7.12 -10.52 23.48
N THR A 17 -5.86 -10.12 23.51
CA THR A 17 -5.04 -9.73 22.37
C THR A 17 -5.69 -8.84 21.31
N PHE A 18 -5.81 -7.55 21.58
CA PHE A 18 -5.65 -6.56 20.53
C PHE A 18 -4.15 -6.38 20.26
N GLY A 19 -3.53 -7.40 19.72
CA GLY A 19 -2.28 -7.28 19.00
C GLY A 19 -2.56 -6.59 17.67
N GLY A 20 -2.91 -5.31 17.70
CA GLY A 20 -2.91 -4.50 16.50
C GLY A 20 -1.48 -4.46 15.98
N CYS A 21 -1.19 -5.22 14.92
CA CYS A 21 -0.04 -4.95 14.09
C CYS A 21 -0.17 -3.49 13.68
N ALA A 22 0.74 -2.64 14.16
CA ALA A 22 0.95 -1.32 13.60
C ALA A 22 1.41 -1.55 12.17
N SER A 23 0.47 -1.61 11.23
CA SER A 23 0.76 -1.59 9.81
C SER A 23 1.46 -0.27 9.53
N SER A 24 2.68 -0.34 9.08
CA SER A 24 3.43 0.78 8.54
C SER A 24 2.51 1.54 7.60
N GLY A 25 2.07 2.72 7.97
CA GLY A 25 1.19 3.72 7.35
C GLY A 25 0.74 3.68 5.88
N MET A 26 0.81 2.56 5.20
CA MET A 26 0.35 2.34 3.83
C MET A 26 -0.98 1.59 3.85
N ALA A 27 -2.08 2.29 4.18
CA ALA A 27 -3.41 1.70 4.09
C ALA A 27 -3.83 1.61 2.62
N PRO A 28 -4.13 0.42 2.09
CA PRO A 28 -4.64 0.26 0.74
C PRO A 28 -6.07 0.78 0.63
N GLN A 29 -6.42 1.25 -0.57
CA GLN A 29 -7.79 1.54 -0.97
C GLN A 29 -8.06 0.73 -2.24
N SER A 30 -8.77 -0.38 -2.11
CA SER A 30 -9.04 -1.28 -3.21
C SER A 30 -10.51 -1.26 -3.63
N GLU A 31 -10.74 -1.57 -4.90
CA GLU A 31 -12.06 -1.72 -5.49
C GLU A 31 -12.07 -2.94 -6.43
N CYS A 32 -12.93 -3.90 -6.14
CA CYS A 32 -13.19 -5.03 -7.02
C CYS A 32 -14.44 -4.75 -7.86
N LEU A 33 -14.28 -4.59 -9.16
CA LEU A 33 -15.34 -4.24 -10.09
C LEU A 33 -16.10 -5.46 -10.64
N ALA A 34 -15.52 -6.65 -10.48
CA ALA A 34 -16.14 -7.90 -10.95
C ALA A 34 -15.99 -9.05 -9.93
N PRO A 35 -16.55 -8.92 -8.72
CA PRO A 35 -16.34 -9.88 -7.62
C PRO A 35 -16.81 -11.30 -7.93
N SER A 36 -17.82 -11.46 -8.76
CA SER A 36 -18.35 -12.78 -9.15
C SER A 36 -17.42 -13.60 -10.05
N ARG A 37 -16.35 -13.01 -10.60
CA ARG A 37 -15.42 -13.66 -11.52
C ARG A 37 -14.04 -13.92 -10.92
N VAL A 38 -13.79 -13.51 -9.69
CA VAL A 38 -12.47 -13.60 -9.02
C VAL A 38 -11.91 -15.01 -9.08
N ASP A 39 -12.72 -16.02 -8.82
CA ASP A 39 -12.30 -17.43 -8.81
C ASP A 39 -11.89 -17.95 -10.19
N SER A 40 -12.27 -17.27 -11.26
CA SER A 40 -11.93 -17.69 -12.62
C SER A 40 -10.52 -17.25 -13.05
N TRP A 41 -9.94 -16.25 -12.40
CA TRP A 41 -8.63 -15.71 -12.73
C TRP A 41 -7.53 -16.41 -11.97
N LYS A 42 -6.62 -17.04 -12.68
CA LYS A 42 -5.51 -17.82 -12.11
C LYS A 42 -4.15 -17.31 -12.57
N THR A 43 -4.13 -16.55 -13.65
CA THR A 43 -2.88 -16.14 -14.29
C THR A 43 -2.85 -14.63 -14.52
N VAL A 44 -1.67 -14.04 -14.35
CA VAL A 44 -1.43 -12.62 -14.56
C VAL A 44 -0.20 -12.40 -15.41
N ALA A 45 -0.28 -11.45 -16.33
CA ALA A 45 0.87 -10.96 -17.07
C ALA A 45 1.19 -9.53 -16.66
N TRP A 46 2.46 -9.23 -16.63
CA TRP A 46 2.98 -7.89 -16.40
C TRP A 46 2.99 -7.06 -17.67
N LEU A 47 2.39 -5.87 -17.66
CA LEU A 47 2.41 -4.91 -18.77
C LEU A 47 3.38 -3.75 -18.57
N GLY A 48 3.90 -3.60 -17.34
CA GLY A 48 4.74 -2.46 -17.00
C GLY A 48 3.98 -1.17 -16.67
N ALA A 49 4.73 -0.07 -16.62
CA ALA A 49 4.15 1.26 -16.49
C ALA A 49 3.56 1.71 -17.82
N PRO A 50 2.33 2.25 -17.86
CA PRO A 50 1.83 2.89 -19.06
C PRO A 50 2.68 4.13 -19.36
N ALA A 51 2.81 4.45 -20.66
CA ALA A 51 3.60 5.60 -21.14
C ALA A 51 3.21 6.97 -20.53
N ALA A 52 2.10 7.05 -19.81
CA ALA A 52 1.56 8.25 -19.15
C ALA A 52 1.82 8.30 -17.64
N SER A 53 2.80 7.58 -17.10
CA SER A 53 3.18 7.74 -15.70
C SER A 53 3.66 9.16 -15.41
N ALA A 54 3.06 9.82 -14.41
CA ALA A 54 3.39 11.20 -14.04
C ALA A 54 4.81 11.34 -13.43
N THR A 55 5.40 10.23 -13.03
CA THR A 55 6.74 10.16 -12.44
C THR A 55 7.56 9.11 -13.16
N THR A 56 8.72 9.50 -13.65
CA THR A 56 9.71 8.56 -14.18
C THR A 56 10.59 8.06 -13.02
N LEU A 57 10.58 6.75 -12.79
CA LEU A 57 11.54 6.11 -11.91
C LEU A 57 12.88 5.90 -12.65
N ASP A 58 13.98 5.83 -11.92
CA ASP A 58 15.19 5.27 -12.48
C ASP A 58 15.01 3.76 -12.73
N ALA A 59 15.71 3.24 -13.74
CA ALA A 59 15.54 1.85 -14.19
C ALA A 59 15.73 0.80 -13.08
N ARG A 60 16.56 1.10 -12.07
CA ARG A 60 16.80 0.19 -10.94
C ARG A 60 15.62 0.13 -10.00
N THR A 61 15.04 1.29 -9.68
CA THR A 61 13.86 1.39 -8.82
C THR A 61 12.63 0.83 -9.53
N GLU A 62 12.48 1.06 -10.83
CA GLU A 62 11.43 0.48 -11.65
C GLU A 62 11.50 -1.06 -11.65
N SER A 63 12.68 -1.63 -11.90
CA SER A 63 12.89 -3.08 -11.86
C SER A 63 12.62 -3.67 -10.47
N ALA A 64 12.96 -2.96 -9.40
CA ALA A 64 12.69 -3.40 -8.04
C ALA A 64 11.17 -3.41 -7.74
N LEU A 65 10.44 -2.40 -8.20
CA LEU A 65 8.98 -2.32 -8.04
C LEU A 65 8.28 -3.42 -8.85
N GLU A 66 8.71 -3.64 -10.10
CA GLU A 66 8.19 -4.73 -10.92
C GLU A 66 8.38 -6.09 -10.24
N ALA A 67 9.59 -6.39 -9.80
CA ALA A 67 9.88 -7.64 -9.12
C ALA A 67 9.04 -7.81 -7.85
N ALA A 68 8.85 -6.75 -7.08
CA ALA A 68 8.05 -6.76 -5.86
C ALA A 68 6.55 -6.99 -6.15
N LEU A 69 5.99 -6.35 -7.18
CA LEU A 69 4.59 -6.52 -7.59
C LEU A 69 4.33 -7.93 -8.11
N VAL A 70 5.26 -8.46 -8.90
CA VAL A 70 5.20 -9.83 -9.40
C VAL A 70 5.22 -10.84 -8.25
N GLU A 71 6.13 -10.67 -7.29
CA GLU A 71 6.23 -11.54 -6.12
C GLU A 71 4.96 -11.44 -5.24
N ALA A 72 4.44 -10.24 -5.03
CA ALA A 72 3.21 -10.04 -4.28
C ALA A 72 2.00 -10.68 -4.98
N ALA A 73 1.89 -10.60 -6.32
CA ALA A 73 0.85 -11.27 -7.09
C ALA A 73 0.91 -12.80 -6.94
N GLN A 74 2.12 -13.37 -6.90
CA GLN A 74 2.29 -14.81 -6.67
C GLN A 74 1.87 -15.20 -5.25
N ARG A 75 2.13 -14.38 -4.26
CA ARG A 75 1.71 -14.64 -2.86
C ARG A 75 0.20 -14.63 -2.69
N VAL A 76 -0.53 -13.84 -3.47
CA VAL A 76 -2.00 -13.87 -3.48
C VAL A 76 -2.58 -14.93 -4.42
N GLY A 77 -1.77 -15.89 -4.88
CA GLY A 77 -2.20 -17.09 -5.62
C GLY A 77 -2.26 -16.94 -7.14
N LEU A 78 -1.87 -15.80 -7.70
CA LEU A 78 -1.81 -15.61 -9.15
C LEU A 78 -0.50 -16.18 -9.70
N ARG A 79 -0.57 -16.90 -10.82
CA ARG A 79 0.59 -17.44 -11.53
C ARG A 79 0.99 -16.50 -12.67
N LEU A 80 2.28 -16.30 -12.86
CA LEU A 80 2.75 -15.54 -14.01
C LEU A 80 2.52 -16.32 -15.31
N ALA A 81 2.08 -15.59 -16.33
CA ALA A 81 1.93 -16.10 -17.68
C ALA A 81 2.40 -15.03 -18.69
N SER A 82 2.56 -15.46 -19.94
CA SER A 82 2.81 -14.50 -21.03
C SER A 82 1.53 -13.70 -21.32
N PRO A 83 1.63 -12.44 -21.82
CA PRO A 83 0.45 -11.62 -22.05
C PRO A 83 -0.66 -12.28 -22.89
N PRO A 84 -0.37 -13.06 -23.95
CA PRO A 84 -1.43 -13.74 -24.72
C PRO A 84 -2.12 -14.89 -23.98
N GLU A 85 -1.52 -15.44 -22.90
CA GLU A 85 -2.01 -16.61 -22.16
C GLU A 85 -2.59 -16.24 -20.79
N ALA A 86 -2.36 -15.00 -20.33
CA ALA A 86 -2.83 -14.56 -19.04
C ALA A 86 -4.34 -14.29 -19.02
N ASP A 87 -4.97 -14.52 -17.86
CA ASP A 87 -6.35 -14.10 -17.60
C ASP A 87 -6.41 -12.60 -17.33
N LEU A 88 -5.41 -12.10 -16.59
CA LEU A 88 -5.31 -10.72 -16.16
C LEU A 88 -4.03 -10.07 -16.69
N LEU A 89 -4.13 -8.79 -16.98
CA LEU A 89 -3.03 -7.92 -17.32
C LEU A 89 -2.82 -6.91 -16.19
N MET A 90 -1.65 -6.93 -15.54
CA MET A 90 -1.32 -6.04 -14.44
C MET A 90 -0.49 -4.85 -14.93
N ALA A 91 -0.95 -3.65 -14.60
CA ALA A 91 -0.24 -2.41 -14.85
C ALA A 91 -0.20 -1.55 -13.58
N TYR A 92 0.78 -0.64 -13.49
CA TYR A 92 0.86 0.31 -12.39
C TYR A 92 1.00 1.75 -12.88
N ARG A 93 0.63 2.69 -12.02
CA ARG A 93 0.92 4.11 -12.18
C ARG A 93 1.51 4.63 -10.88
N LEU A 94 2.56 5.43 -11.01
CA LEU A 94 3.18 6.11 -9.88
C LEU A 94 3.05 7.62 -10.06
N ALA A 95 2.65 8.30 -9.00
CA ALA A 95 2.64 9.75 -8.91
C ALA A 95 3.33 10.20 -7.62
N THR A 96 4.04 11.32 -7.70
CA THR A 96 4.60 11.98 -6.52
C THR A 96 4.13 13.41 -6.47
N ALA A 97 3.82 13.91 -5.26
CA ALA A 97 3.46 15.30 -5.01
C ALA A 97 4.25 15.84 -3.82
N GLN A 98 4.64 17.11 -3.92
CA GLN A 98 5.27 17.81 -2.80
C GLN A 98 4.24 18.70 -2.12
N TYR A 99 4.19 18.62 -0.80
CA TYR A 99 3.31 19.42 0.04
C TYR A 99 4.13 20.26 1.03
N ALA A 100 3.72 21.49 1.26
CA ALA A 100 4.23 22.29 2.37
C ALA A 100 3.62 21.77 3.68
N ASP A 101 4.42 21.60 4.74
CA ASP A 101 3.91 21.20 6.04
C ASP A 101 3.17 22.37 6.71
N PRO A 102 1.83 22.31 6.82
CA PRO A 102 1.05 23.42 7.37
C PRO A 102 1.29 23.62 8.88
N ARG A 103 1.85 22.62 9.58
CA ARG A 103 2.13 22.72 11.03
C ARG A 103 3.27 23.68 11.33
N LEU A 104 4.13 23.96 10.36
CA LEU A 104 5.24 24.88 10.50
C LEU A 104 4.87 26.31 10.09
N ALA A 105 3.82 26.51 9.31
CA ALA A 105 3.26 27.83 9.04
C ALA A 105 2.56 28.44 10.27
N ALA A 106 2.11 27.63 11.21
CA ALA A 106 1.43 28.06 12.44
C ALA A 106 2.40 28.43 13.58
N GLY A 107 3.69 28.17 13.42
CA GLY A 107 4.72 28.40 14.44
C GLY A 107 5.31 29.82 14.44
N GLN A 108 4.52 30.86 14.15
CA GLN A 108 4.91 32.22 14.57
C GLN A 108 4.81 32.31 16.09
N SER A 109 5.82 31.76 16.76
CA SER A 109 6.05 32.01 18.17
C SER A 109 6.31 33.51 18.32
N TRP A 110 5.33 34.22 18.83
CA TRP A 110 5.53 35.56 19.38
C TRP A 110 6.41 35.40 20.62
N GLY A 111 7.73 35.40 20.40
CA GLY A 111 8.66 35.51 21.52
C GLY A 111 8.38 36.77 22.26
N CYS A 112 8.17 36.71 23.57
CA CYS A 112 7.87 37.81 24.47
C CYS A 112 8.93 38.94 24.47
N TRP A 113 9.96 38.84 23.64
CA TRP A 113 11.11 39.75 23.61
C TRP A 113 11.44 40.30 22.22
N GLY A 114 10.52 40.31 21.29
CA GLY A 114 10.64 41.07 20.02
C GLY A 114 11.78 40.63 19.07
N ARG A 115 12.51 39.57 19.32
CA ARG A 115 13.47 39.01 18.39
C ARG A 115 12.74 38.04 17.48
N LYS A 116 12.60 38.41 16.22
CA LYS A 116 12.13 37.54 15.15
C LYS A 116 13.09 36.33 15.10
N ALA A 117 12.64 35.17 15.55
CA ALA A 117 13.38 33.93 15.29
C ALA A 117 13.51 33.80 13.77
N PRO A 118 14.67 33.37 13.23
CA PRO A 118 14.78 33.11 11.80
C PRO A 118 13.65 32.15 11.44
N ASP A 119 12.87 32.51 10.41
CA ASP A 119 11.79 31.67 9.87
C ASP A 119 12.37 30.28 9.59
N PRO A 120 11.88 29.21 10.24
CA PRO A 120 12.32 27.90 9.88
C PRO A 120 11.99 27.70 8.40
N ALA A 121 12.97 27.28 7.61
CA ALA A 121 12.75 27.00 6.19
C ALA A 121 11.50 26.13 6.05
N PRO A 122 10.61 26.42 5.11
CA PRO A 122 9.39 25.66 4.91
C PRO A 122 9.77 24.19 4.70
N ARG A 123 9.38 23.35 5.63
CA ARG A 123 9.58 21.91 5.47
C ARG A 123 8.52 21.43 4.49
N SER A 124 8.97 20.79 3.45
CA SER A 124 8.09 20.08 2.52
C SER A 124 8.23 18.59 2.75
N TYR A 125 7.15 17.87 2.57
CA TYR A 125 7.17 16.41 2.49
C TYR A 125 6.73 15.98 1.08
N THR A 126 7.22 14.83 0.67
CA THR A 126 6.85 14.22 -0.61
C THR A 126 5.94 13.04 -0.34
N GLU A 127 4.79 13.03 -0.97
CA GLU A 127 3.87 11.90 -0.95
C GLU A 127 3.98 11.14 -2.27
N ALA A 128 4.10 9.83 -2.19
CA ALA A 128 4.04 8.92 -3.33
C ALA A 128 2.70 8.18 -3.32
N THR A 129 2.10 8.06 -4.50
CA THR A 129 0.88 7.27 -4.72
C THR A 129 1.17 6.20 -5.75
N LEU A 130 1.04 4.94 -5.36
CA LEU A 130 1.07 3.78 -6.25
C LEU A 130 -0.36 3.31 -6.50
N LEU A 131 -0.77 3.28 -7.75
CA LEU A 131 -2.01 2.68 -8.23
C LEU A 131 -1.66 1.42 -9.04
N VAL A 132 -2.26 0.29 -8.71
CA VAL A 132 -2.19 -0.95 -9.50
C VAL A 132 -3.57 -1.27 -10.05
N GLU A 133 -3.63 -1.60 -11.33
CA GLU A 133 -4.86 -1.99 -12.03
C GLU A 133 -4.68 -3.38 -12.63
N MET A 134 -5.71 -4.21 -12.47
CA MET A 134 -5.85 -5.50 -13.12
C MET A 134 -6.93 -5.41 -14.18
N THR A 135 -6.55 -5.67 -15.42
CA THR A 135 -7.46 -5.67 -16.59
C THR A 135 -7.70 -7.10 -17.02
N GLU A 136 -8.94 -7.51 -17.18
CA GLU A 136 -9.25 -8.80 -17.77
C GLU A 136 -8.88 -8.79 -19.25
N ARG A 137 -8.02 -9.71 -19.68
CA ARG A 137 -7.52 -9.75 -21.04
C ARG A 137 -8.62 -9.96 -22.09
N SER A 138 -9.61 -10.78 -21.78
CA SER A 138 -10.67 -11.17 -22.72
C SER A 138 -11.62 -10.02 -23.06
N SER A 139 -11.96 -9.19 -22.08
CA SER A 139 -12.90 -8.07 -22.23
C SER A 139 -12.19 -6.71 -22.39
N GLY A 140 -10.95 -6.59 -21.93
CA GLY A 140 -10.24 -5.31 -21.87
C GLY A 140 -10.74 -4.40 -20.74
N GLU A 141 -11.59 -4.91 -19.84
CA GLU A 141 -12.14 -4.14 -18.74
C GLU A 141 -11.24 -4.21 -17.50
N VAL A 142 -11.11 -3.09 -16.78
CA VAL A 142 -10.49 -3.07 -15.46
C VAL A 142 -11.42 -3.78 -14.50
N VAL A 143 -10.95 -4.86 -13.86
CA VAL A 143 -11.75 -5.69 -12.97
C VAL A 143 -11.38 -5.51 -11.51
N TRP A 144 -10.21 -4.99 -11.24
CA TRP A 144 -9.75 -4.66 -9.90
C TRP A 144 -8.73 -3.53 -9.96
N ARG A 145 -8.74 -2.69 -8.94
CA ARG A 145 -7.73 -1.66 -8.73
C ARG A 145 -7.49 -1.45 -7.25
N SER A 146 -6.27 -1.09 -6.92
CA SER A 146 -5.90 -0.70 -5.57
C SER A 146 -4.88 0.42 -5.58
N ARG A 147 -4.96 1.30 -4.60
CA ARG A 147 -4.10 2.45 -4.42
C ARG A 147 -3.54 2.48 -3.01
N VAL A 148 -2.25 2.75 -2.91
CA VAL A 148 -1.60 3.09 -1.63
C VAL A 148 -0.95 4.46 -1.73
N GLN A 149 -0.99 5.21 -0.63
CA GLN A 149 -0.33 6.50 -0.47
C GLN A 149 0.67 6.41 0.68
N HIS A 150 1.83 7.00 0.48
CA HIS A 150 2.89 6.99 1.48
C HIS A 150 3.71 8.28 1.46
N THR A 151 3.94 8.85 2.64
CA THR A 151 4.88 9.97 2.78
C THR A 151 6.30 9.45 2.78
N LEU A 152 7.09 9.84 1.78
CA LEU A 152 8.48 9.40 1.65
C LEU A 152 9.33 9.95 2.79
N THR A 153 10.00 9.05 3.49
CA THR A 153 10.96 9.34 4.55
C THR A 153 12.40 9.27 4.04
N GLU A 154 13.35 9.66 4.87
CA GLU A 154 14.76 9.47 4.53
C GLU A 154 15.15 7.99 4.52
N GLU A 155 14.53 7.17 5.38
CA GLU A 155 14.73 5.73 5.39
C GLU A 155 14.29 5.08 4.06
N ASP A 156 13.15 5.52 3.50
CA ASP A 156 12.66 5.04 2.22
C ASP A 156 13.61 5.37 1.05
N ARG A 157 14.31 6.50 1.13
CA ARG A 157 15.31 6.89 0.14
C ARG A 157 16.58 6.05 0.22
N LEU A 158 16.93 5.59 1.42
CA LEU A 158 18.08 4.71 1.65
C LEU A 158 17.78 3.26 1.28
N ASP A 159 16.50 2.83 1.37
CA ASP A 159 16.07 1.48 1.01
C ASP A 159 14.89 1.48 0.03
N PRO A 160 15.08 1.90 -1.22
CA PRO A 160 14.02 1.93 -2.23
C PRO A 160 13.47 0.53 -2.57
N LYS A 161 14.28 -0.52 -2.41
CA LYS A 161 13.85 -1.91 -2.62
C LYS A 161 12.88 -2.35 -1.54
N GLY A 162 13.19 -2.09 -0.27
CA GLY A 162 12.28 -2.40 0.84
C GLY A 162 11.00 -1.57 0.76
N LEU A 163 11.07 -0.30 0.33
CA LEU A 163 9.88 0.51 0.05
C LEU A 163 9.00 -0.13 -1.03
N ALA A 164 9.59 -0.56 -2.16
CA ALA A 164 8.87 -1.22 -3.24
C ALA A 164 8.18 -2.50 -2.77
N GLN A 165 8.83 -3.31 -1.94
CA GLN A 165 8.26 -4.52 -1.37
C GLN A 165 7.06 -4.19 -0.46
N ARG A 166 7.20 -3.25 0.48
CA ARG A 166 6.10 -2.83 1.36
C ARG A 166 4.92 -2.27 0.57
N ALA A 167 5.18 -1.47 -0.46
CA ALA A 167 4.12 -0.89 -1.30
C ALA A 167 3.39 -1.97 -2.11
N ALA A 168 4.12 -2.93 -2.69
CA ALA A 168 3.55 -4.05 -3.44
C ALA A 168 2.69 -4.96 -2.55
N GLU A 169 3.17 -5.27 -1.35
CA GLU A 169 2.42 -6.06 -0.36
C GLU A 169 1.14 -5.33 0.06
N ALA A 170 1.26 -4.04 0.39
CA ALA A 170 0.12 -3.25 0.82
C ALA A 170 -0.94 -3.14 -0.27
N VAL A 171 -0.54 -2.85 -1.53
CA VAL A 171 -1.50 -2.66 -2.62
C VAL A 171 -2.23 -3.95 -2.98
N LEU A 172 -1.61 -5.13 -2.83
CA LEU A 172 -2.21 -6.43 -3.14
C LEU A 172 -2.83 -7.14 -1.92
N ALA A 173 -2.69 -6.58 -0.71
CA ALA A 173 -3.22 -7.17 0.52
C ALA A 173 -4.75 -7.39 0.51
N GLU A 174 -5.46 -6.59 -0.27
CA GLU A 174 -6.92 -6.68 -0.40
C GLU A 174 -7.37 -7.33 -1.73
N TRP A 175 -6.50 -8.14 -2.35
CA TRP A 175 -6.89 -8.94 -3.49
C TRP A 175 -8.00 -9.94 -3.10
N PRO A 176 -9.17 -9.90 -3.75
CA PRO A 176 -10.34 -10.68 -3.29
C PRO A 176 -10.22 -12.19 -3.48
N GLY A 177 -9.23 -12.65 -4.24
CA GLY A 177 -8.93 -14.09 -4.44
C GLY A 177 -7.93 -14.64 -3.43
N LEU A 178 -7.64 -13.95 -2.32
CA LEU A 178 -6.83 -14.52 -1.24
C LEU A 178 -7.55 -15.75 -0.68
N PRO A 179 -6.87 -16.90 -0.57
CA PRO A 179 -7.43 -18.03 0.14
C PRO A 179 -7.67 -17.65 1.60
N ASP A 180 -8.86 -17.92 2.11
CA ASP A 180 -9.15 -17.79 3.54
C ASP A 180 -8.14 -18.66 4.32
N LEU A 181 -7.27 -18.00 5.10
CA LEU A 181 -6.27 -18.66 5.95
C LEU A 181 -6.88 -19.12 7.27
#